data_4e854457d315cbad91e326a7e98a251b
#
_entry.id   4e854457d315cbad91e326a7e98a251b
#
_cell.length_a   1.000
_cell.length_b   1.000
_cell.length_c   1.000
_cell.angle_alpha   90.00
_cell.angle_beta   90.00
_cell.angle_gamma   90.00
#
_symmetry.space_group_name_H-M   'P 1'
#
loop_
_entity.id
_entity.type
_entity.pdbx_description
1 polymer ?
#
loop_
_entity_poly.entity_id
_entity_poly.type
_entity_poly.pdbx_seq_one_letter_code
_entity_poly.pdbx_strand_id
1 'polypeptide(L)'
;MERQALLTPDELTQIRIRAAERAHDDESDFSTAANAAAIKNAEEAIKTVILINGGSSIAMLAFIGTLVSRDFLSPSQIADITKPLMWFASGVGAAVIAAAAAYFTNLGIAGSSSRKMRNYEQPFIASTPSSIRHGKFGEVFRWIGVAAVIVSMGCFAGGLISAQSAFSKISSSPKPLAAPASTTR
;
A
#
# COMPACT_ATOMS: atom_id res chain seq x y z
N MET A 1 32.59 48.53 26.71
CA MET A 1 32.21 47.43 27.64
C MET A 1 30.68 47.42 27.72
N GLU A 2 30.07 46.57 26.89
CA GLU A 2 28.63 46.37 26.82
C GLU A 2 28.20 45.63 28.10
N ARG A 3 27.34 46.23 28.91
CA ARG A 3 26.71 45.54 30.03
C ARG A 3 25.81 44.47 29.42
N GLN A 4 26.22 43.21 29.44
CA GLN A 4 25.30 42.09 29.32
C GLN A 4 24.25 42.28 30.43
N ALA A 5 23.07 42.74 30.04
CA ALA A 5 21.91 42.78 30.92
C ALA A 5 21.65 41.36 31.39
N LEU A 6 21.98 41.07 32.66
CA LEU A 6 21.61 39.77 33.25
C LEU A 6 20.12 39.73 33.32
N LEU A 7 19.53 38.79 32.55
CA LEU A 7 18.06 38.53 32.52
C LEU A 7 17.60 38.23 33.94
N THR A 8 16.48 38.77 34.31
CA THR A 8 15.85 38.47 35.59
C THR A 8 15.38 37.01 35.64
N PRO A 9 15.23 36.37 36.79
CA PRO A 9 14.72 35.04 36.95
C PRO A 9 13.34 34.85 36.27
N ASP A 10 12.48 35.86 36.26
CA ASP A 10 11.18 35.88 35.64
C ASP A 10 11.30 35.90 34.11
N GLU A 11 12.21 36.69 33.54
CA GLU A 11 12.46 36.72 32.10
C GLU A 11 12.98 35.38 31.59
N LEU A 12 13.90 34.76 32.33
CA LEU A 12 14.41 33.42 31.99
C LEU A 12 13.32 32.35 32.03
N THR A 13 12.42 32.45 33.00
CA THR A 13 11.27 31.55 33.11
C THR A 13 10.29 31.74 31.92
N GLN A 14 10.00 32.96 31.54
CA GLN A 14 9.16 33.29 30.38
C GLN A 14 9.76 32.79 29.06
N ILE A 15 11.07 32.97 28.88
CA ILE A 15 11.81 32.48 27.70
C ILE A 15 11.69 30.96 27.62
N ARG A 16 11.87 30.25 28.74
CA ARG A 16 11.77 28.78 28.80
C ARG A 16 10.39 28.29 28.50
N ILE A 17 9.34 28.91 29.05
CA ILE A 17 7.94 28.56 28.77
C ILE A 17 7.64 28.71 27.26
N ARG A 18 7.98 29.86 26.65
CA ARG A 18 7.79 30.09 25.22
C ARG A 18 8.60 29.14 24.34
N ALA A 19 9.78 28.71 24.79
CA ALA A 19 10.56 27.70 24.07
C ALA A 19 9.91 26.32 24.15
N ALA A 20 9.34 25.96 25.30
CA ALA A 20 8.61 24.71 25.47
C ALA A 20 7.33 24.69 24.63
N GLU A 21 6.54 25.77 24.66
CA GLU A 21 5.32 25.89 23.85
C GLU A 21 5.63 25.77 22.36
N ARG A 22 6.62 26.49 21.87
CA ARG A 22 7.05 26.35 20.45
C ARG A 22 7.48 24.93 20.10
N ALA A 23 8.27 24.29 20.95
CA ALA A 23 8.70 22.91 20.70
C ALA A 23 7.49 21.92 20.68
N HIS A 24 6.48 22.17 21.51
CA HIS A 24 5.25 21.37 21.53
C HIS A 24 4.41 21.59 20.25
N ASP A 25 4.29 22.82 19.80
CA ASP A 25 3.53 23.18 18.59
C ASP A 25 4.23 22.67 17.34
N ASP A 26 5.55 22.90 17.19
CA ASP A 26 6.34 22.42 16.08
C ASP A 26 6.31 20.90 15.95
N GLU A 27 6.41 20.14 17.04
CA GLU A 27 6.29 18.67 17.03
C GLU A 27 4.87 18.23 16.62
N SER A 28 3.84 18.92 17.11
CA SER A 28 2.45 18.62 16.77
C SER A 28 2.19 18.86 15.29
N ASP A 29 2.60 20.00 14.77
CA ASP A 29 2.40 20.39 13.36
C ASP A 29 3.20 19.49 12.43
N PHE A 30 4.46 19.22 12.72
CA PHE A 30 5.28 18.30 11.95
C PHE A 30 4.69 16.89 11.94
N SER A 31 4.30 16.37 13.11
CA SER A 31 3.69 15.03 13.23
C SER A 31 2.40 14.92 12.42
N THR A 32 1.55 15.94 12.47
CA THR A 32 0.29 15.99 11.74
C THR A 32 0.53 16.05 10.23
N ALA A 33 1.40 16.95 9.76
CA ALA A 33 1.71 17.10 8.35
C ALA A 33 2.39 15.85 7.77
N ALA A 34 3.38 15.29 8.48
CA ALA A 34 4.08 14.08 8.05
C ALA A 34 3.15 12.87 7.96
N ASN A 35 2.25 12.72 8.96
CA ASN A 35 1.28 11.64 8.97
C ASN A 35 0.25 11.79 7.83
N ALA A 36 -0.26 12.98 7.58
CA ALA A 36 -1.18 13.25 6.48
C ALA A 36 -0.54 12.95 5.11
N ALA A 37 0.71 13.35 4.90
CA ALA A 37 1.45 13.05 3.67
C ALA A 37 1.67 11.54 3.50
N ALA A 38 2.06 10.83 4.57
CA ALA A 38 2.26 9.39 4.54
C ALA A 38 0.97 8.62 4.22
N ILE A 39 -0.16 9.03 4.81
CA ILE A 39 -1.48 8.46 4.52
C ILE A 39 -1.82 8.64 3.05
N LYS A 40 -1.72 9.86 2.54
CA LYS A 40 -2.03 10.18 1.14
C LYS A 40 -1.19 9.35 0.16
N ASN A 41 0.13 9.29 0.38
CA ASN A 41 1.03 8.51 -0.48
C ASN A 41 0.71 7.00 -0.43
N ALA A 42 0.38 6.47 0.76
CA ALA A 42 -0.02 5.07 0.90
C ALA A 42 -1.34 4.78 0.17
N GLU A 43 -2.33 5.66 0.30
CA GLU A 43 -3.59 5.53 -0.43
C GLU A 43 -3.40 5.53 -1.95
N GLU A 44 -2.59 6.44 -2.48
CA GLU A 44 -2.29 6.52 -3.91
C GLU A 44 -1.59 5.26 -4.42
N ALA A 45 -0.61 4.75 -3.68
CA ALA A 45 0.07 3.51 -4.01
C ALA A 45 -0.89 2.31 -4.03
N ILE A 46 -1.73 2.18 -3.00
CA ILE A 46 -2.70 1.10 -2.89
C ILE A 46 -3.75 1.18 -4.01
N LYS A 47 -4.30 2.37 -4.28
CA LYS A 47 -5.23 2.58 -5.39
C LYS A 47 -4.61 2.17 -6.72
N THR A 48 -3.35 2.52 -6.93
CA THR A 48 -2.63 2.15 -8.16
C THR A 48 -2.51 0.65 -8.32
N VAL A 49 -2.07 -0.09 -7.29
CA VAL A 49 -1.92 -1.54 -7.41
C VAL A 49 -3.27 -2.29 -7.49
N ILE A 50 -4.33 -1.75 -6.90
CA ILE A 50 -5.69 -2.26 -7.08
C ILE A 50 -6.14 -2.05 -8.53
N LEU A 51 -5.91 -0.87 -9.09
CA LEU A 51 -6.32 -0.53 -10.46
C LEU A 51 -5.61 -1.39 -11.49
N ILE A 52 -4.29 -1.54 -11.39
CA ILE A 52 -3.53 -2.35 -12.37
C ILE A 52 -3.87 -3.84 -12.28
N ASN A 53 -3.98 -4.42 -11.08
CA ASN A 53 -4.34 -5.82 -10.91
C ASN A 53 -5.82 -6.06 -11.23
N GLY A 54 -6.72 -5.21 -10.73
CA GLY A 54 -8.16 -5.32 -10.97
C GLY A 54 -8.51 -5.08 -12.44
N GLY A 55 -7.93 -4.05 -13.05
CA GLY A 55 -8.11 -3.78 -14.48
C GLY A 55 -7.60 -4.92 -15.35
N SER A 56 -6.45 -5.50 -15.03
CA SER A 56 -5.91 -6.68 -15.73
C SER A 56 -6.81 -7.91 -15.55
N SER A 57 -7.39 -8.09 -14.36
CA SER A 57 -8.36 -9.17 -14.12
C SER A 57 -9.60 -9.04 -15.01
N ILE A 58 -10.16 -7.83 -15.09
CA ILE A 58 -11.33 -7.53 -15.91
C ILE A 58 -11.01 -7.74 -17.40
N ALA A 59 -9.89 -7.21 -17.87
CA ALA A 59 -9.45 -7.39 -19.25
C ALA A 59 -9.26 -8.87 -19.60
N MET A 60 -8.68 -9.64 -18.68
CA MET A 60 -8.47 -11.07 -18.87
C MET A 60 -9.80 -11.85 -18.89
N LEU A 61 -10.74 -11.51 -18.01
CA LEU A 61 -12.09 -12.12 -18.02
C LEU A 61 -12.84 -11.82 -19.30
N ALA A 62 -12.80 -10.59 -19.81
CA ALA A 62 -13.43 -10.22 -21.07
C ALA A 62 -12.81 -11.00 -22.24
N PHE A 63 -11.48 -11.14 -22.25
CA PHE A 63 -10.77 -11.91 -23.27
C PHE A 63 -11.15 -13.40 -23.22
N ILE A 64 -11.14 -14.03 -22.05
CA ILE A 64 -11.55 -15.43 -21.86
C ILE A 64 -13.00 -15.60 -22.32
N GLY A 65 -13.91 -14.71 -21.93
CA GLY A 65 -15.31 -14.74 -22.33
C GLY A 65 -15.47 -14.72 -23.84
N THR A 66 -14.71 -13.91 -24.56
CA THR A 66 -14.72 -13.83 -26.02
C THR A 66 -14.23 -15.14 -26.67
N LEU A 67 -13.18 -15.75 -26.13
CA LEU A 67 -12.64 -16.99 -26.68
C LEU A 67 -13.55 -18.20 -26.43
N VAL A 68 -14.16 -18.27 -25.25
CA VAL A 68 -15.10 -19.32 -24.87
C VAL A 68 -16.38 -19.23 -25.71
N SER A 69 -16.91 -18.03 -25.92
CA SER A 69 -18.16 -17.84 -26.71
C SER A 69 -18.03 -18.21 -28.20
N ARG A 70 -16.80 -18.34 -28.68
CA ARG A 70 -16.50 -18.72 -30.07
C ARG A 70 -16.05 -20.19 -30.25
N ASP A 71 -16.09 -20.99 -29.20
CA ASP A 71 -15.60 -22.37 -29.17
C ASP A 71 -14.14 -22.54 -29.67
N PHE A 72 -13.32 -21.50 -29.47
CA PHE A 72 -11.92 -21.52 -29.91
C PHE A 72 -10.95 -22.25 -28.97
N LEU A 73 -11.43 -22.68 -27.80
CA LEU A 73 -10.58 -23.24 -26.77
C LEU A 73 -10.95 -24.64 -26.35
N SER A 74 -9.97 -25.50 -26.22
CA SER A 74 -10.09 -26.77 -25.50
C SER A 74 -10.15 -26.55 -23.98
N PRO A 75 -10.70 -27.49 -23.19
CA PRO A 75 -10.73 -27.38 -21.72
C PRO A 75 -9.36 -27.18 -21.10
N SER A 76 -8.32 -27.77 -21.66
CA SER A 76 -6.92 -27.59 -21.17
C SER A 76 -6.39 -26.18 -21.42
N GLN A 77 -6.74 -25.58 -22.56
CA GLN A 77 -6.36 -24.19 -22.87
C GLN A 77 -7.10 -23.19 -21.97
N ILE A 78 -8.35 -23.46 -21.61
CA ILE A 78 -9.11 -22.65 -20.65
C ILE A 78 -8.37 -22.63 -19.30
N ALA A 79 -7.91 -23.81 -18.83
CA ALA A 79 -7.15 -23.90 -17.58
C ALA A 79 -5.84 -23.10 -17.62
N ASP A 80 -5.14 -23.06 -18.74
CA ASP A 80 -3.90 -22.26 -18.87
C ASP A 80 -4.18 -20.76 -18.89
N ILE A 81 -5.25 -20.30 -19.50
CA ILE A 81 -5.64 -18.89 -19.59
C ILE A 81 -6.18 -18.36 -18.24
N THR A 82 -6.72 -19.22 -17.38
CA THR A 82 -7.20 -18.79 -16.06
C THR A 82 -6.05 -18.56 -15.05
N LYS A 83 -4.87 -19.12 -15.27
CA LYS A 83 -3.72 -18.91 -14.38
C LYS A 83 -3.32 -17.43 -14.18
N PRO A 84 -3.20 -16.61 -15.24
CA PRO A 84 -2.94 -15.16 -15.07
C PRO A 84 -4.00 -14.46 -14.22
N LEU A 85 -5.26 -14.84 -14.36
CA LEU A 85 -6.35 -14.28 -13.57
C LEU A 85 -6.16 -14.53 -12.07
N MET A 86 -5.70 -15.72 -11.68
CA MET A 86 -5.41 -16.04 -10.28
C MET A 86 -4.26 -15.17 -9.73
N TRP A 87 -3.25 -14.91 -10.55
CA TRP A 87 -2.17 -13.99 -10.18
C TRP A 87 -2.68 -12.56 -9.93
N PHE A 88 -3.47 -12.01 -10.84
CA PHE A 88 -4.03 -10.67 -10.71
C PHE A 88 -5.00 -10.58 -9.51
N ALA A 89 -5.87 -11.58 -9.31
CA ALA A 89 -6.76 -11.63 -8.16
C ALA A 89 -6.01 -11.68 -6.83
N SER A 90 -4.92 -12.47 -6.76
CA SER A 90 -4.04 -12.50 -5.59
C SER A 90 -3.36 -11.14 -5.34
N GLY A 91 -2.99 -10.44 -6.41
CA GLY A 91 -2.47 -9.08 -6.34
C GLY A 91 -3.46 -8.08 -5.72
N VAL A 92 -4.74 -8.16 -6.11
CA VAL A 92 -5.80 -7.35 -5.47
C VAL A 92 -5.92 -7.71 -3.98
N GLY A 93 -5.93 -9.00 -3.64
CA GLY A 93 -5.97 -9.45 -2.24
C GLY A 93 -4.82 -8.90 -1.40
N ALA A 94 -3.59 -8.93 -1.94
CA ALA A 94 -2.43 -8.36 -1.27
C ALA A 94 -2.57 -6.83 -1.09
N ALA A 95 -3.14 -6.11 -2.07
CA ALA A 95 -3.38 -4.68 -1.95
C ALA A 95 -4.41 -4.33 -0.86
N VAL A 96 -5.43 -5.17 -0.66
CA VAL A 96 -6.40 -5.02 0.45
C VAL A 96 -5.69 -5.19 1.80
N ILE A 97 -4.79 -6.17 1.92
CA ILE A 97 -3.96 -6.35 3.12
C ILE A 97 -3.09 -5.11 3.36
N ALA A 98 -2.49 -4.54 2.30
CA ALA A 98 -1.71 -3.30 2.42
C ALA A 98 -2.56 -2.13 2.94
N ALA A 99 -3.81 -1.99 2.47
CA ALA A 99 -4.74 -0.96 2.94
C ALA A 99 -5.07 -1.12 4.43
N ALA A 100 -5.36 -2.33 4.87
CA ALA A 100 -5.59 -2.62 6.29
C ALA A 100 -4.34 -2.32 7.13
N ALA A 101 -3.16 -2.71 6.66
CA ALA A 101 -1.90 -2.44 7.35
C ALA A 101 -1.62 -0.93 7.46
N ALA A 102 -1.92 -0.14 6.41
CA ALA A 102 -1.80 1.32 6.46
C ALA A 102 -2.71 1.94 7.53
N TYR A 103 -3.94 1.46 7.67
CA TYR A 103 -4.84 1.90 8.74
C TYR A 103 -4.25 1.64 10.13
N PHE A 104 -3.76 0.42 10.40
CA PHE A 104 -3.16 0.09 11.69
C PHE A 104 -1.84 0.83 11.96
N THR A 105 -1.07 1.13 10.91
CA THR A 105 0.11 2.00 11.01
C THR A 105 -0.28 3.38 11.55
N ASN A 106 -1.31 4.01 10.95
CA ASN A 106 -1.79 5.32 11.37
C ASN A 106 -2.34 5.31 12.78
N LEU A 107 -3.07 4.26 13.16
CA LEU A 107 -3.57 4.09 14.53
C LEU A 107 -2.40 3.99 15.52
N GLY A 108 -1.33 3.27 15.16
CA GLY A 108 -0.11 3.16 15.97
C GLY A 108 0.61 4.50 16.14
N ILE A 109 0.76 5.27 15.06
CA ILE A 109 1.40 6.61 15.07
C ILE A 109 0.58 7.58 15.93
N ALA A 110 -0.73 7.67 15.71
CA ALA A 110 -1.62 8.52 16.47
C ALA A 110 -1.62 8.16 17.97
N GLY A 111 -1.68 6.85 18.26
CA GLY A 111 -1.60 6.35 19.64
C GLY A 111 -0.25 6.61 20.31
N SER A 112 0.84 6.63 19.56
CA SER A 112 2.16 6.97 20.06
C SER A 112 2.26 8.46 20.39
N SER A 113 1.83 9.33 19.46
CA SER A 113 1.89 10.77 19.61
C SER A 113 1.05 11.27 20.80
N SER A 114 -0.20 10.80 20.91
CA SER A 114 -1.12 11.21 21.99
C SER A 114 -0.67 10.81 23.41
N ARG A 115 0.29 9.88 23.52
CA ARG A 115 0.79 9.36 24.81
C ARG A 115 2.19 9.87 25.18
N LYS A 116 2.77 10.78 24.39
CA LYS A 116 3.99 11.50 24.77
C LYS A 116 3.69 12.43 25.95
N MET A 117 4.62 12.52 26.88
CA MET A 117 4.53 13.46 28.00
C MET A 117 5.08 14.81 27.55
N ARG A 118 4.30 15.87 27.77
CA ARG A 118 4.71 17.27 27.53
C ARG A 118 5.22 17.87 28.81
N ASN A 119 6.47 18.33 28.82
CA ASN A 119 7.13 18.95 29.96
C ASN A 119 7.46 20.40 29.65
N TYR A 120 7.50 21.23 30.70
CA TYR A 120 8.03 22.62 30.62
C TYR A 120 9.50 22.72 30.96
N GLU A 121 10.13 21.58 31.26
CA GLU A 121 11.56 21.45 31.45
C GLU A 121 12.13 20.49 30.39
N GLN A 122 13.44 20.65 30.08
CA GLN A 122 14.08 19.74 29.11
C GLN A 122 14.19 18.31 29.65
N PRO A 123 13.86 17.29 28.84
CA PRO A 123 13.34 17.39 27.47
C PRO A 123 11.84 17.77 27.48
N PHE A 124 11.48 18.77 26.66
CA PHE A 124 10.10 19.29 26.58
C PHE A 124 9.08 18.25 26.16
N ILE A 125 9.51 17.23 25.41
CA ILE A 125 8.71 16.10 24.98
C ILE A 125 9.43 14.82 25.39
N ALA A 126 8.77 14.01 26.21
CA ALA A 126 9.33 12.72 26.65
C ALA A 126 8.46 11.56 26.16
N SER A 127 9.12 10.49 25.69
CA SER A 127 8.43 9.26 25.30
C SER A 127 8.06 8.45 26.53
N THR A 128 6.81 8.08 26.66
CA THR A 128 6.34 7.16 27.70
C THR A 128 6.45 5.69 27.24
N PRO A 129 6.52 4.70 28.14
CA PRO A 129 6.51 3.29 27.75
C PRO A 129 5.30 2.91 26.87
N SER A 130 4.16 3.54 27.11
CA SER A 130 2.96 3.36 26.30
C SER A 130 3.11 3.97 24.89
N SER A 131 3.69 5.17 24.77
CA SER A 131 4.02 5.79 23.48
C SER A 131 4.94 4.91 22.65
N ILE A 132 6.02 4.40 23.25
CA ILE A 132 6.97 3.51 22.59
C ILE A 132 6.29 2.22 22.07
N ARG A 133 5.42 1.63 22.88
CA ARG A 133 4.70 0.40 22.48
C ARG A 133 3.78 0.63 21.28
N HIS A 134 3.03 1.74 21.25
CA HIS A 134 2.19 2.10 20.12
C HIS A 134 3.01 2.44 18.87
N GLY A 135 4.14 3.11 19.03
CA GLY A 135 5.06 3.37 17.94
C GLY A 135 5.58 2.08 17.30
N LYS A 136 6.02 1.10 18.11
CA LYS A 136 6.46 -0.22 17.61
C LYS A 136 5.34 -0.98 16.91
N PHE A 137 4.10 -0.91 17.42
CA PHE A 137 2.93 -1.49 16.77
C PHE A 137 2.74 -0.88 15.37
N GLY A 138 2.74 0.44 15.23
CA GLY A 138 2.64 1.11 13.94
C GLY A 138 3.79 0.72 12.99
N GLU A 139 5.01 0.61 13.51
CA GLU A 139 6.19 0.21 12.74
C GLU A 139 6.05 -1.20 12.13
N VAL A 140 5.57 -2.16 12.90
CA VAL A 140 5.34 -3.53 12.40
C VAL A 140 4.32 -3.52 11.25
N PHE A 141 3.19 -2.82 11.42
CA PHE A 141 2.18 -2.74 10.37
C PHE A 141 2.67 -1.97 9.14
N ARG A 142 3.54 -0.98 9.31
CA ARG A 142 4.19 -0.30 8.19
C ARG A 142 4.96 -1.28 7.31
N TRP A 143 5.76 -2.15 7.91
CA TRP A 143 6.53 -3.16 7.16
C TRP A 143 5.63 -4.22 6.50
N ILE A 144 4.56 -4.63 7.18
CA ILE A 144 3.54 -5.53 6.59
C ILE A 144 2.91 -4.87 5.37
N GLY A 145 2.54 -3.60 5.45
CA GLY A 145 1.96 -2.84 4.34
C GLY A 145 2.91 -2.74 3.15
N VAL A 146 4.18 -2.38 3.39
CA VAL A 146 5.20 -2.32 2.34
C VAL A 146 5.40 -3.69 1.68
N ALA A 147 5.53 -4.75 2.46
CA ALA A 147 5.67 -6.11 1.93
C ALA A 147 4.46 -6.51 1.08
N ALA A 148 3.24 -6.20 1.53
CA ALA A 148 2.01 -6.49 0.80
C ALA A 148 1.92 -5.74 -0.54
N VAL A 149 2.37 -4.48 -0.61
CA VAL A 149 2.48 -3.75 -1.89
C VAL A 149 3.47 -4.41 -2.83
N ILE A 150 4.65 -4.80 -2.34
CA ILE A 150 5.66 -5.50 -3.14
C ILE A 150 5.12 -6.82 -3.67
N VAL A 151 4.43 -7.60 -2.84
CA VAL A 151 3.77 -8.85 -3.24
C VAL A 151 2.71 -8.58 -4.31
N SER A 152 1.89 -7.54 -4.16
CA SER A 152 0.87 -7.16 -5.14
C SER A 152 1.50 -6.82 -6.50
N MET A 153 2.60 -6.08 -6.53
CA MET A 153 3.35 -5.79 -7.75
C MET A 153 3.98 -7.06 -8.35
N GLY A 154 4.51 -7.94 -7.51
CA GLY A 154 5.03 -9.24 -7.94
C GLY A 154 3.94 -10.12 -8.57
N CYS A 155 2.74 -10.13 -8.00
CA CYS A 155 1.58 -10.81 -8.58
C CYS A 155 1.20 -10.22 -9.95
N PHE A 156 1.24 -8.91 -10.12
CA PHE A 156 1.02 -8.29 -11.41
C PHE A 156 2.05 -8.75 -12.46
N ALA A 157 3.34 -8.69 -12.13
CA ALA A 157 4.40 -9.14 -13.03
C ALA A 157 4.26 -10.63 -13.36
N GLY A 158 3.99 -11.48 -12.35
CA GLY A 158 3.74 -12.91 -12.55
C GLY A 158 2.53 -13.18 -13.43
N GLY A 159 1.47 -12.37 -13.27
CA GLY A 159 0.27 -12.41 -14.12
C GLY A 159 0.58 -12.09 -15.59
N LEU A 160 1.40 -11.06 -15.84
CA LEU A 160 1.83 -10.69 -17.21
C LEU A 160 2.65 -11.80 -17.86
N ILE A 161 3.63 -12.37 -17.16
CA ILE A 161 4.47 -13.47 -17.67
C ILE A 161 3.61 -14.70 -17.95
N SER A 162 2.68 -15.03 -17.05
CA SER A 162 1.74 -16.14 -17.22
C SER A 162 0.79 -15.93 -18.41
N ALA A 163 0.29 -14.69 -18.60
CA ALA A 163 -0.55 -14.33 -19.75
C ALA A 163 0.23 -14.47 -21.06
N GLN A 164 1.45 -13.95 -21.13
CA GLN A 164 2.29 -14.10 -22.32
C GLN A 164 2.52 -15.57 -22.67
N SER A 165 2.80 -16.42 -21.70
CA SER A 165 2.99 -17.86 -21.89
C SER A 165 1.71 -18.55 -22.38
N ALA A 166 0.55 -18.16 -21.86
CA ALA A 166 -0.73 -18.71 -22.30
C ALA A 166 -1.04 -18.31 -23.74
N PHE A 167 -0.82 -17.05 -24.13
CA PHE A 167 -1.03 -16.58 -25.50
C PHE A 167 -0.10 -17.25 -26.52
N SER A 168 1.17 -17.44 -26.18
CA SER A 168 2.11 -18.12 -27.08
C SER A 168 1.69 -19.56 -27.37
N LYS A 169 1.19 -20.29 -26.37
CA LYS A 169 0.66 -21.65 -26.53
C LYS A 169 -0.58 -21.70 -27.42
N ILE A 170 -1.49 -20.76 -27.30
CA ILE A 170 -2.70 -20.70 -28.15
C ILE A 170 -2.34 -20.39 -29.59
N SER A 171 -1.41 -19.45 -29.79
CA SER A 171 -0.95 -19.05 -31.13
C SER A 171 -0.23 -20.18 -31.87
N SER A 172 0.45 -21.07 -31.14
CA SER A 172 1.17 -22.21 -31.71
C SER A 172 0.33 -23.47 -31.89
N SER A 173 -0.91 -23.51 -31.38
CA SER A 173 -1.81 -24.64 -31.55
C SER A 173 -2.32 -24.71 -32.96
N PRO A 174 -2.29 -25.90 -33.67
CA PRO A 174 -2.84 -26.03 -34.99
C PRO A 174 -4.32 -25.69 -34.97
N LYS A 175 -4.74 -24.85 -35.92
CA LYS A 175 -6.18 -24.53 -36.13
C LYS A 175 -6.94 -25.84 -36.35
N PRO A 176 -8.02 -26.15 -35.63
CA PRO A 176 -8.82 -27.33 -35.91
C PRO A 176 -9.25 -27.29 -37.39
N LEU A 177 -8.88 -28.31 -38.14
CA LEU A 177 -9.44 -28.44 -39.51
C LEU A 177 -10.96 -28.43 -39.39
N ALA A 178 -11.60 -27.46 -40.04
CA ALA A 178 -13.03 -27.46 -40.18
C ALA A 178 -13.47 -28.84 -40.70
N ALA A 179 -14.33 -29.54 -39.95
CA ALA A 179 -14.86 -30.81 -40.39
C ALA A 179 -15.47 -30.61 -41.79
N PRO A 180 -15.22 -31.49 -42.76
CA PRO A 180 -15.81 -31.37 -44.09
C PRO A 180 -17.32 -31.35 -43.93
N ALA A 181 -17.95 -30.35 -44.52
CA ALA A 181 -19.40 -30.24 -44.56
C ALA A 181 -19.95 -31.58 -45.08
N SER A 182 -20.72 -32.29 -44.23
CA SER A 182 -21.38 -33.51 -44.62
C SER A 182 -22.36 -33.17 -45.75
N THR A 183 -21.98 -33.47 -46.95
CA THR A 183 -22.86 -33.45 -48.14
C THR A 183 -23.91 -34.53 -47.93
N THR A 184 -25.01 -34.19 -47.29
CA THR A 184 -26.27 -34.98 -47.34
C THR A 184 -26.83 -34.91 -48.76
N ARG A 185 -26.73 -36.01 -49.50
CA ARG A 185 -27.54 -36.29 -50.68
C ARG A 185 -28.91 -36.77 -50.27
#